data_d25b4f0e4263c53692a373cba703cebe
#
_entry.id   d25b4f0e4263c53692a373cba703cebe
#
_cell.length_a   1.000
_cell.length_b   1.000
_cell.length_c   1.000
_cell.angle_alpha   90.00
_cell.angle_beta   90.00
_cell.angle_gamma   90.00
#
_symmetry.space_group_name_H-M   'P 1'
#
loop_
_entity.id
_entity.type
_entity.pdbx_description
1 polymer ?
#
loop_
_entity_poly.entity_id
_entity_poly.type
_entity_poly.pdbx_seq_one_letter_code
_entity_poly.pdbx_strand_id
1 'polypeptide(L)'
;MDAIHYKVKENHQYITKAAYVVLGINLDGQKDILGIWIGENESSKFWLNVLNELKTRGIKDVFLFCVDGLTCFRQAIEAAFPNAQIQRCIIHQIRSSTRFVSYKHIKELMADLKKVYQAISEEEAMNNLILFKDKWGKTYPSCVKSWEENWDILSTFFAYPP
;
A
#
# COMPACT_ATOMS: atom_id res chain seq x y z
N MET A 1 3.58 -0.16 6.58
CA MET A 1 4.52 0.99 6.66
C MET A 1 3.76 2.24 6.29
N ASP A 2 4.01 3.34 7.00
CA ASP A 2 3.32 4.62 6.79
C ASP A 2 4.33 5.77 6.97
N ALA A 3 4.11 6.90 6.29
CA ALA A 3 4.98 8.05 6.30
C ALA A 3 4.28 9.27 6.91
N ILE A 4 4.96 9.93 7.85
CA ILE A 4 4.51 11.19 8.44
C ILE A 4 5.39 12.31 7.89
N HIS A 5 4.81 13.20 7.10
CA HIS A 5 5.53 14.34 6.51
C HIS A 5 5.50 15.54 7.45
N TYR A 6 6.65 16.16 7.65
CA TYR A 6 6.80 17.35 8.49
C TYR A 6 7.84 18.32 7.91
N LYS A 7 7.73 19.58 8.29
CA LYS A 7 8.65 20.63 7.85
C LYS A 7 9.71 20.90 8.92
N VAL A 8 10.96 20.90 8.51
CA VAL A 8 12.12 21.24 9.37
C VAL A 8 12.78 22.48 8.82
N LYS A 9 13.19 23.39 9.70
CA LYS A 9 14.03 24.54 9.32
C LYS A 9 15.49 24.12 9.40
N GLU A 10 16.17 24.08 8.26
CA GLU A 10 17.57 23.71 8.15
C GLU A 10 18.25 24.75 7.25
N ASN A 11 19.38 25.32 7.69
CA ASN A 11 20.12 26.37 6.98
C ASN A 11 19.23 27.55 6.51
N HIS A 12 18.35 28.03 7.38
CA HIS A 12 17.38 29.11 7.11
C HIS A 12 16.30 28.78 6.04
N GLN A 13 16.23 27.55 5.53
CA GLN A 13 15.20 27.07 4.60
C GLN A 13 14.29 26.04 5.26
N TYR A 14 13.02 26.00 4.83
CA TYR A 14 12.09 24.96 5.24
C TYR A 14 12.16 23.81 4.24
N ILE A 15 12.64 22.66 4.72
CA ILE A 15 12.65 21.41 3.97
C ILE A 15 11.58 20.47 4.50
N THR A 16 10.96 19.69 3.62
CA THR A 16 10.01 18.64 4.01
C THR A 16 10.78 17.35 4.20
N LYS A 17 10.69 16.77 5.40
CA LYS A 17 11.18 15.42 5.71
C LYS A 17 10.00 14.49 5.97
N ALA A 18 10.21 13.20 5.78
CA ALA A 18 9.25 12.18 6.13
C ALA A 18 9.85 11.24 7.18
N ALA A 19 9.06 10.90 8.19
CA ALA A 19 9.37 9.85 9.15
C ALA A 19 8.60 8.58 8.74
N TYR A 20 9.34 7.51 8.47
CA TYR A 20 8.81 6.22 8.03
C TYR A 20 8.78 5.27 9.21
N VAL A 21 7.59 4.85 9.62
CA VAL A 21 7.40 3.88 10.70
C VAL A 21 7.20 2.49 10.09
N VAL A 22 8.07 1.55 10.47
CA VAL A 22 7.97 0.15 10.05
C VAL A 22 7.48 -0.67 11.22
N LEU A 23 6.32 -1.29 11.04
CA LEU A 23 5.72 -2.22 11.99
C LEU A 23 5.91 -3.65 11.50
N GLY A 24 6.23 -4.57 12.39
CA GLY A 24 6.21 -6.00 12.17
C GLY A 24 5.13 -6.69 12.98
N ILE A 25 4.70 -7.85 12.51
CA ILE A 25 3.87 -8.79 13.26
C ILE A 25 4.60 -10.13 13.21
N ASN A 26 4.89 -10.71 14.37
CA ASN A 26 5.55 -12.01 14.46
C ASN A 26 4.53 -13.16 14.27
N LEU A 27 5.01 -14.40 14.25
CA LEU A 27 4.17 -15.59 14.07
C LEU A 27 3.16 -15.80 15.20
N ASP A 28 3.36 -15.21 16.36
CA ASP A 28 2.45 -15.24 17.50
C ASP A 28 1.38 -14.14 17.43
N GLY A 29 1.36 -13.34 16.35
CA GLY A 29 0.43 -12.22 16.15
C GLY A 29 0.81 -10.95 16.95
N GLN A 30 1.97 -10.91 17.56
CA GLN A 30 2.43 -9.75 18.35
C GLN A 30 2.98 -8.68 17.42
N LYS A 31 2.54 -7.44 17.66
CA LYS A 31 3.02 -6.25 16.91
C LYS A 31 4.26 -5.67 17.57
N ASP A 32 5.23 -5.29 16.75
CA ASP A 32 6.43 -4.59 17.19
C ASP A 32 6.77 -3.44 16.24
N ILE A 33 7.39 -2.38 16.77
CA ILE A 33 7.95 -1.28 15.97
C ILE A 33 9.38 -1.67 15.61
N LEU A 34 9.58 -2.08 14.35
CA LEU A 34 10.90 -2.49 13.86
C LEU A 34 11.85 -1.31 13.71
N GLY A 35 11.35 -0.11 13.52
CA GLY A 35 12.15 1.12 13.49
C GLY A 35 11.41 2.31 12.90
N ILE A 36 12.08 3.47 13.03
CA ILE A 36 11.66 4.73 12.44
C ILE A 36 12.84 5.30 11.65
N TRP A 37 12.65 5.57 10.37
CA TRP A 37 13.66 6.17 9.51
C TRP A 37 13.21 7.54 9.04
N ILE A 38 14.16 8.46 8.93
CA ILE A 38 13.91 9.82 8.45
C ILE A 38 14.57 9.97 7.09
N GLY A 39 13.82 10.44 6.10
CA GLY A 39 14.32 10.67 4.75
C GLY A 39 13.65 11.88 4.09
N GLU A 40 14.34 12.42 3.09
CA GLU A 40 13.82 13.52 2.26
C GLU A 40 13.13 12.99 1.00
N ASN A 41 13.58 11.84 0.50
CA ASN A 41 13.09 11.21 -0.73
C ASN A 41 12.87 9.71 -0.55
N GLU A 42 11.71 9.25 -0.98
CA GLU A 42 11.35 7.84 -1.06
C GLU A 42 11.89 7.24 -2.36
N SER A 43 13.12 6.73 -2.32
CA SER A 43 13.72 6.04 -3.45
C SER A 43 13.82 4.53 -3.20
N SER A 44 13.92 3.74 -4.26
CA SER A 44 14.18 2.29 -4.15
C SER A 44 15.46 2.01 -3.34
N LYS A 45 16.47 2.87 -3.49
CA LYS A 45 17.73 2.75 -2.74
C LYS A 45 17.52 3.02 -1.24
N PHE A 46 16.71 4.01 -0.89
CA PHE A 46 16.36 4.29 0.52
C PHE A 46 15.69 3.06 1.15
N TRP A 47 14.66 2.53 0.50
CA TRP A 47 13.95 1.37 1.01
C TRP A 47 14.79 0.11 1.03
N LEU A 48 15.67 -0.09 0.05
CA LEU A 48 16.61 -1.21 0.05
C LEU A 48 17.56 -1.15 1.26
N ASN A 49 18.05 0.05 1.62
CA ASN A 49 18.88 0.24 2.80
C ASN A 49 18.12 -0.09 4.08
N VAL A 50 16.87 0.38 4.21
CA VAL A 50 15.99 0.06 5.36
C VAL A 50 15.79 -1.46 5.49
N LEU A 51 15.48 -2.14 4.39
CA LEU A 51 15.25 -3.58 4.40
C LEU A 51 16.53 -4.37 4.72
N ASN A 52 17.68 -3.95 4.21
CA ASN A 52 18.97 -4.57 4.52
C ASN A 52 19.36 -4.34 5.99
N GLU A 53 19.07 -3.18 6.55
CA GLU A 53 19.28 -2.92 7.99
C GLU A 53 18.42 -3.88 8.83
N LEU A 54 17.15 -4.08 8.48
CA LEU A 54 16.26 -5.04 9.14
C LEU A 54 16.83 -6.47 9.07
N LYS A 55 17.39 -6.89 7.93
CA LYS A 55 18.08 -8.18 7.79
C LYS A 55 19.28 -8.28 8.73
N THR A 56 20.11 -7.24 8.78
CA THR A 56 21.28 -7.19 9.68
C THR A 56 20.87 -7.28 11.16
N ARG A 57 19.72 -6.72 11.52
CA ARG A 57 19.13 -6.81 12.85
C ARG A 57 18.47 -8.16 13.16
N GLY A 58 18.51 -9.11 12.23
CA GLY A 58 18.11 -10.50 12.45
C GLY A 58 16.77 -10.92 11.84
N ILE A 59 16.12 -10.07 11.05
CA ILE A 59 14.93 -10.47 10.29
C ILE A 59 15.41 -11.34 9.11
N LYS A 60 15.16 -12.65 9.21
CA LYS A 60 15.63 -13.64 8.22
C LYS A 60 14.68 -13.78 7.06
N ASP A 61 13.38 -13.73 7.33
CA ASP A 61 12.33 -13.93 6.34
C ASP A 61 11.10 -13.08 6.67
N VAL A 62 10.35 -12.74 5.62
CA VAL A 62 9.08 -12.00 5.71
C VAL A 62 8.10 -12.62 4.73
N PHE A 63 6.96 -13.09 5.22
CA PHE A 63 5.92 -13.68 4.38
C PHE A 63 5.19 -12.64 3.54
N LEU A 64 4.83 -11.51 4.14
CA LEU A 64 3.98 -10.52 3.53
C LEU A 64 4.40 -9.10 3.90
N PHE A 65 4.58 -8.25 2.90
CA PHE A 65 4.71 -6.81 3.06
C PHE A 65 3.41 -6.09 2.74
N CYS A 66 2.86 -5.36 3.71
CA CYS A 66 1.77 -4.42 3.46
C CYS A 66 2.34 -3.02 3.21
N VAL A 67 2.16 -2.48 2.00
CA VAL A 67 2.74 -1.20 1.56
C VAL A 67 1.70 -0.26 0.96
N ASP A 68 1.95 1.04 0.97
CA ASP A 68 1.03 2.06 0.48
C ASP A 68 1.02 2.26 -1.05
N GLY A 69 1.81 1.46 -1.78
CA GLY A 69 1.75 1.37 -3.23
C GLY A 69 2.76 2.22 -3.98
N LEU A 70 3.86 2.60 -3.33
CA LEU A 70 5.00 3.22 -4.01
C LEU A 70 5.73 2.18 -4.87
N THR A 71 5.89 2.46 -6.16
CA THR A 71 6.57 1.57 -7.12
C THR A 71 8.01 1.25 -6.73
N CYS A 72 8.72 2.20 -6.13
CA CYS A 72 10.08 2.02 -5.62
C CYS A 72 10.18 0.99 -4.48
N PHE A 73 9.10 0.74 -3.76
CA PHE A 73 9.03 -0.21 -2.66
C PHE A 73 9.08 -1.66 -3.16
N ARG A 74 8.33 -1.98 -4.22
CA ARG A 74 8.29 -3.30 -4.83
C ARG A 74 9.69 -3.78 -5.22
N GLN A 75 10.45 -2.93 -5.92
CA GLN A 75 11.83 -3.26 -6.35
C GLN A 75 12.75 -3.53 -5.15
N ALA A 76 12.63 -2.75 -4.07
CA ALA A 76 13.43 -2.94 -2.87
C ALA A 76 13.08 -4.26 -2.15
N ILE A 77 11.79 -4.59 -2.06
CA ILE A 77 11.32 -5.85 -1.44
C ILE A 77 11.82 -7.04 -2.25
N GLU A 78 11.61 -7.05 -3.57
CA GLU A 78 12.05 -8.15 -4.45
C GLU A 78 13.57 -8.38 -4.36
N ALA A 79 14.37 -7.32 -4.20
CA ALA A 79 15.81 -7.43 -4.03
C ALA A 79 16.24 -7.94 -2.66
N ALA A 80 15.57 -7.50 -1.58
CA ALA A 80 15.94 -7.86 -0.20
C ALA A 80 15.30 -9.17 0.26
N PHE A 81 14.03 -9.41 -0.08
CA PHE A 81 13.21 -10.55 0.33
C PHE A 81 12.47 -11.14 -0.87
N PRO A 82 13.14 -11.87 -1.77
CA PRO A 82 12.59 -12.31 -3.06
C PRO A 82 11.40 -13.28 -2.93
N ASN A 83 11.26 -13.95 -1.78
CA ASN A 83 10.17 -14.90 -1.53
C ASN A 83 8.95 -14.23 -0.86
N ALA A 84 9.06 -12.96 -0.48
CA ALA A 84 7.98 -12.26 0.22
C ALA A 84 6.86 -11.87 -0.75
N GLN A 85 5.64 -12.01 -0.31
CA GLN A 85 4.49 -11.49 -1.02
C GLN A 85 4.27 -10.01 -0.71
N ILE A 86 3.63 -9.31 -1.63
CA ILE A 86 3.32 -7.89 -1.48
C ILE A 86 1.80 -7.70 -1.49
N GLN A 87 1.29 -7.05 -0.45
CA GLN A 87 -0.08 -6.58 -0.37
C GLN A 87 -0.08 -5.06 -0.45
N ARG A 88 -0.74 -4.50 -1.45
CA ARG A 88 -1.02 -3.07 -1.47
C ARG A 88 -2.07 -2.71 -0.43
N CYS A 89 -1.84 -1.66 0.34
CA CYS A 89 -2.75 -1.21 1.38
C CYS A 89 -4.10 -0.78 0.77
N ILE A 90 -5.16 -1.51 1.08
CA ILE A 90 -6.52 -1.24 0.59
C ILE A 90 -7.00 0.15 1.03
N ILE A 91 -6.69 0.58 2.25
CA ILE A 91 -7.09 1.91 2.75
C ILE A 91 -6.46 3.04 1.93
N HIS A 92 -5.16 2.93 1.60
CA HIS A 92 -4.49 3.89 0.75
C HIS A 92 -5.02 3.86 -0.69
N GLN A 93 -5.32 2.67 -1.22
CA GLN A 93 -5.94 2.53 -2.53
C GLN A 93 -7.31 3.22 -2.58
N ILE A 94 -8.15 3.03 -1.56
CA ILE A 94 -9.46 3.69 -1.47
C ILE A 94 -9.30 5.21 -1.41
N ARG A 95 -8.41 5.73 -0.54
CA ARG A 95 -8.15 7.17 -0.43
C ARG A 95 -7.68 7.77 -1.76
N SER A 96 -6.78 7.10 -2.46
CA SER A 96 -6.34 7.52 -3.79
C SER A 96 -7.46 7.51 -4.82
N SER A 97 -8.34 6.50 -4.77
CA SER A 97 -9.48 6.35 -5.68
C SER A 97 -10.49 7.48 -5.52
N THR A 98 -10.72 7.95 -4.30
CA THR A 98 -11.73 8.98 -4.01
C THR A 98 -11.22 10.40 -4.16
N ARG A 99 -9.91 10.60 -4.30
CA ARG A 99 -9.27 11.94 -4.32
C ARG A 99 -9.85 12.89 -5.37
N PHE A 100 -10.26 12.38 -6.53
CA PHE A 100 -10.77 13.16 -7.65
C PHE A 100 -12.25 12.87 -7.96
N VAL A 101 -12.95 12.21 -7.03
CA VAL A 101 -14.36 11.89 -7.18
C VAL A 101 -15.22 13.05 -6.69
N SER A 102 -16.22 13.46 -7.47
CA SER A 102 -17.17 14.48 -7.07
C SER A 102 -17.91 14.09 -5.80
N TYR A 103 -18.11 15.03 -4.89
CA TYR A 103 -18.82 14.82 -3.61
C TYR A 103 -20.15 14.09 -3.75
N LYS A 104 -20.93 14.41 -4.80
CA LYS A 104 -22.22 13.77 -5.08
C LYS A 104 -22.12 12.27 -5.35
N HIS A 105 -20.98 11.78 -5.84
CA HIS A 105 -20.77 10.37 -6.20
C HIS A 105 -19.96 9.59 -5.17
N ILE A 106 -19.26 10.26 -4.24
CA ILE A 106 -18.36 9.61 -3.29
C ILE A 106 -19.06 8.48 -2.52
N LYS A 107 -20.24 8.74 -1.97
CA LYS A 107 -20.95 7.76 -1.13
C LYS A 107 -21.30 6.49 -1.91
N GLU A 108 -21.79 6.65 -3.12
CA GLU A 108 -22.20 5.55 -3.98
C GLU A 108 -20.99 4.77 -4.51
N LEU A 109 -19.97 5.47 -4.99
CA LEU A 109 -18.73 4.86 -5.46
C LEU A 109 -18.03 4.07 -4.36
N MET A 110 -17.99 4.60 -3.14
CA MET A 110 -17.42 3.90 -1.98
C MET A 110 -18.22 2.64 -1.62
N ALA A 111 -19.55 2.68 -1.74
CA ALA A 111 -20.40 1.51 -1.51
C ALA A 111 -20.13 0.40 -2.54
N ASP A 112 -19.91 0.77 -3.80
CA ASP A 112 -19.58 -0.20 -4.85
C ASP A 112 -18.15 -0.74 -4.71
N LEU A 113 -17.15 0.11 -4.39
CA LEU A 113 -15.80 -0.35 -4.07
C LEU A 113 -15.77 -1.31 -2.86
N LYS A 114 -16.62 -1.06 -1.87
CA LYS A 114 -16.72 -1.92 -0.69
C LYS A 114 -17.03 -3.36 -1.05
N LYS A 115 -17.88 -3.60 -2.06
CA LYS A 115 -18.20 -4.94 -2.55
C LYS A 115 -16.97 -5.65 -3.14
N VAL A 116 -16.03 -4.90 -3.72
CA VAL A 116 -14.79 -5.44 -4.28
C VAL A 116 -13.88 -5.96 -3.18
N TYR A 117 -13.50 -5.10 -2.23
CA TYR A 117 -12.50 -5.46 -1.23
C TYR A 117 -13.06 -6.18 0.01
N GLN A 118 -14.37 -6.35 0.13
CA GLN A 118 -15.04 -7.15 1.17
C GLN A 118 -15.72 -8.41 0.62
N ALA A 119 -15.42 -8.78 -0.62
CA ALA A 119 -15.89 -10.04 -1.18
C ALA A 119 -15.32 -11.23 -0.39
N ILE A 120 -16.05 -12.34 -0.40
CA ILE A 120 -15.63 -13.57 0.31
C ILE A 120 -14.60 -14.40 -0.46
N SER A 121 -14.40 -14.10 -1.74
CA SER A 121 -13.43 -14.75 -2.61
C SER A 121 -12.86 -13.78 -3.64
N GLU A 122 -11.69 -14.12 -4.19
CA GLU A 122 -11.08 -13.33 -5.27
C GLU A 122 -11.95 -13.32 -6.53
N GLU A 123 -12.61 -14.43 -6.85
CA GLU A 123 -13.54 -14.53 -7.98
C GLU A 123 -14.71 -13.55 -7.83
N GLU A 124 -15.35 -13.51 -6.67
CA GLU A 124 -16.43 -12.55 -6.39
C GLU A 124 -15.92 -11.10 -6.45
N ALA A 125 -14.74 -10.85 -5.89
CA ALA A 125 -14.10 -9.53 -5.93
C ALA A 125 -13.85 -9.07 -7.37
N MET A 126 -13.36 -9.95 -8.23
CA MET A 126 -13.13 -9.65 -9.65
C MET A 126 -14.45 -9.36 -10.39
N ASN A 127 -15.49 -10.14 -10.13
CA ASN A 127 -16.82 -9.88 -10.71
C ASN A 127 -17.35 -8.52 -10.26
N ASN A 128 -17.21 -8.17 -9.00
CA ASN A 128 -17.59 -6.87 -8.47
C ASN A 128 -16.74 -5.72 -9.06
N LEU A 129 -15.46 -5.95 -9.35
CA LEU A 129 -14.61 -4.98 -10.03
C LEU A 129 -15.06 -4.73 -11.48
N ILE A 130 -15.49 -5.76 -12.18
CA ILE A 130 -16.08 -5.63 -13.54
C ILE A 130 -17.35 -4.76 -13.48
N LEU A 131 -18.26 -5.04 -12.55
CA LEU A 131 -19.47 -4.22 -12.36
C LEU A 131 -19.13 -2.77 -11.98
N PHE A 132 -18.11 -2.58 -11.15
CA PHE A 132 -17.60 -1.26 -10.80
C PHE A 132 -17.07 -0.52 -12.04
N LYS A 133 -16.34 -1.20 -12.91
CA LYS A 133 -15.83 -0.67 -14.18
C LYS A 133 -16.95 -0.26 -15.12
N ASP A 134 -17.96 -1.11 -15.30
CA ASP A 134 -19.10 -0.85 -16.19
C ASP A 134 -19.86 0.41 -15.76
N LYS A 135 -20.01 0.60 -14.45
CA LYS A 135 -20.73 1.74 -13.88
C LYS A 135 -19.89 3.03 -13.89
N TRP A 136 -18.64 2.95 -13.46
CA TRP A 136 -17.82 4.12 -13.15
C TRP A 136 -16.72 4.41 -14.17
N GLY A 137 -16.42 3.48 -15.07
CA GLY A 137 -15.29 3.57 -15.99
C GLY A 137 -15.35 4.77 -16.94
N LYS A 138 -16.54 5.19 -17.38
CA LYS A 138 -16.70 6.38 -18.21
C LYS A 138 -16.55 7.68 -17.44
N THR A 139 -16.99 7.71 -16.17
CA THR A 139 -17.01 8.92 -15.34
C THR A 139 -15.69 9.10 -14.60
N TYR A 140 -15.09 8.01 -14.10
CA TYR A 140 -13.86 8.01 -13.31
C TYR A 140 -12.86 6.96 -13.82
N PRO A 141 -12.38 7.08 -15.08
CA PRO A 141 -11.51 6.07 -15.70
C PRO A 141 -10.20 5.83 -14.92
N SER A 142 -9.60 6.88 -14.37
CA SER A 142 -8.36 6.76 -13.58
C SER A 142 -8.55 5.97 -12.29
N CYS A 143 -9.73 6.10 -11.65
CA CYS A 143 -10.06 5.32 -10.47
C CYS A 143 -10.13 3.83 -10.82
N VAL A 144 -10.91 3.46 -11.85
CA VAL A 144 -11.06 2.07 -12.28
C VAL A 144 -9.72 1.48 -12.72
N LYS A 145 -8.98 2.19 -13.58
CA LYS A 145 -7.67 1.78 -14.07
C LYS A 145 -6.69 1.48 -12.93
N SER A 146 -6.69 2.31 -11.89
CA SER A 146 -5.82 2.09 -10.73
C SER A 146 -6.11 0.79 -9.98
N TRP A 147 -7.36 0.32 -9.95
CA TRP A 147 -7.71 -0.97 -9.36
C TRP A 147 -7.33 -2.13 -10.27
N GLU A 148 -7.57 -2.01 -11.58
CA GLU A 148 -7.22 -3.05 -12.55
C GLU A 148 -5.71 -3.26 -12.65
N GLU A 149 -4.92 -2.19 -12.77
CA GLU A 149 -3.46 -2.27 -12.93
C GLU A 149 -2.72 -2.75 -11.69
N ASN A 150 -3.32 -2.67 -10.53
CA ASN A 150 -2.72 -3.11 -9.28
C ASN A 150 -3.43 -4.33 -8.67
N TRP A 151 -4.28 -5.00 -9.45
CA TRP A 151 -5.08 -6.11 -8.93
C TRP A 151 -4.21 -7.23 -8.35
N ASP A 152 -3.12 -7.56 -9.00
CA ASP A 152 -2.17 -8.60 -8.59
C ASP A 152 -1.67 -8.43 -7.13
N ILE A 153 -1.44 -7.18 -6.71
CA ILE A 153 -0.98 -6.85 -5.36
C ILE A 153 -2.10 -6.35 -4.43
N LEU A 154 -3.28 -6.06 -4.97
CA LEU A 154 -4.47 -5.72 -4.18
C LEU A 154 -5.21 -6.97 -3.71
N SER A 155 -5.20 -8.05 -4.51
CA SER A 155 -5.91 -9.30 -4.24
C SER A 155 -5.11 -10.29 -3.39
N THR A 156 -3.85 -10.01 -3.08
CA THR A 156 -2.95 -10.93 -2.34
C THR A 156 -3.57 -11.46 -1.04
N PHE A 157 -4.34 -10.65 -0.32
CA PHE A 157 -4.95 -11.05 0.94
C PHE A 157 -5.99 -12.18 0.80
N PHE A 158 -6.59 -12.38 -0.38
CA PHE A 158 -7.52 -13.49 -0.61
C PHE A 158 -6.85 -14.88 -0.55
N ALA A 159 -5.53 -14.93 -0.69
CA ALA A 159 -4.77 -16.18 -0.53
C ALA A 159 -4.60 -16.61 0.94
N TYR A 160 -4.97 -15.76 1.90
CA TYR A 160 -4.85 -16.02 3.33
C TYR A 160 -6.22 -16.21 3.97
N PRO A 161 -6.34 -17.11 4.97
CA PRO A 161 -7.60 -17.24 5.71
C PRO A 161 -7.92 -15.96 6.47
N PRO A 162 -9.22 -15.66 6.68
CA PRO A 162 -9.67 -14.49 7.42
C PRO A 162 -9.27 -14.54 8.90
#